data_7388cdb2d5f24708b765b39b83e56c7a
#
_entry.id   7388cdb2d5f24708b765b39b83e56c7a
#
_cell.length_a   1.000
_cell.length_b   1.000
_cell.length_c   1.000
_cell.angle_alpha   90.00
_cell.angle_beta   90.00
_cell.angle_gamma   90.00
#
_symmetry.space_group_name_H-M   'P 1'
#
loop_
_entity.id
_entity.type
_entity.pdbx_description
1 polymer ?
#
loop_
_entity_poly.entity_id
_entity_poly.type
_entity_poly.pdbx_seq_one_letter_code
_entity_poly.pdbx_strand_id
1 'polypeptide(L)'
;MPRLDVRSGRKRVDRESPSIRNVSDTALWVAVYRAEESDRGDALFCDPYARSLAGERGQAIVDALPFGRSMGWSIVVRTAVMDAVVLRCIERGARTVLNLGAGLDTRAFRLNLPPMLRWLDVDLPAVTAYRRECLGTAVAACRHAHVEADLRLAAERQSVICDAGRHGPLLVITEGLLIYLAPGQVNELATQLRDEANTRWWLADLITPLLQRTMGMVWGSQLNDANAAFRFAPDDAKSYFRELNWLETEFHSTWTDSIRLGRVAPNALMWDRLFKWSGPATEMALKRMSGVALLEPTT
;
A
#
# COMPACT_ATOMS: atom_id res chain seq x y z
N MET A 1 -19.51 5.69 -65.06
CA MET A 1 -19.66 6.34 -63.78
C MET A 1 -19.56 5.24 -62.69
N PRO A 2 -18.45 5.07 -61.97
CA PRO A 2 -18.40 4.18 -60.84
C PRO A 2 -18.74 4.94 -59.53
N ARG A 3 -19.57 4.31 -58.70
CA ARG A 3 -20.02 4.82 -57.40
C ARG A 3 -18.86 4.74 -56.41
N LEU A 4 -18.52 5.86 -55.77
CA LEU A 4 -17.62 5.94 -54.62
C LEU A 4 -18.32 5.41 -53.38
N ASP A 5 -17.84 4.28 -52.86
CA ASP A 5 -18.24 3.72 -51.55
C ASP A 5 -17.34 4.31 -50.48
N VAL A 6 -17.84 5.32 -49.76
CA VAL A 6 -17.15 5.96 -48.64
C VAL A 6 -17.43 5.13 -47.38
N ARG A 7 -16.65 4.08 -47.16
CA ARG A 7 -16.63 3.39 -45.87
C ARG A 7 -15.81 4.21 -44.88
N SER A 8 -16.51 4.82 -43.93
CA SER A 8 -15.97 5.53 -42.78
C SER A 8 -15.04 4.62 -41.98
N GLY A 9 -13.75 4.88 -42.09
CA GLY A 9 -12.73 4.29 -41.22
C GLY A 9 -12.85 4.84 -39.77
N ARG A 10 -13.75 4.29 -38.98
CA ARG A 10 -13.67 4.42 -37.53
C ARG A 10 -12.47 3.61 -37.11
N LYS A 11 -11.36 4.29 -36.73
CA LYS A 11 -10.29 3.69 -35.94
C LYS A 11 -10.96 3.05 -34.71
N ARG A 12 -10.93 1.72 -34.64
CA ARG A 12 -11.17 1.02 -33.37
C ARG A 12 -10.12 1.55 -32.40
N VAL A 13 -10.54 2.37 -31.46
CA VAL A 13 -9.78 2.58 -30.25
C VAL A 13 -9.77 1.21 -29.59
N ASP A 14 -8.62 0.54 -29.61
CA ASP A 14 -8.41 -0.67 -28.86
C ASP A 14 -8.74 -0.32 -27.40
N ARG A 15 -9.94 -0.72 -26.94
CA ARG A 15 -10.28 -0.67 -25.52
C ARG A 15 -9.31 -1.63 -24.86
N GLU A 16 -8.27 -1.08 -24.29
CA GLU A 16 -7.31 -1.83 -23.48
C GLU A 16 -8.10 -2.72 -22.50
N SER A 17 -7.72 -4.01 -22.45
CA SER A 17 -8.33 -4.98 -21.54
C SER A 17 -8.34 -4.41 -20.11
N PRO A 18 -9.46 -4.44 -19.37
CA PRO A 18 -9.55 -3.97 -17.99
C PRO A 18 -8.77 -4.86 -17.00
N SER A 19 -8.08 -5.89 -17.47
CA SER A 19 -7.28 -6.80 -16.64
C SER A 19 -6.04 -6.12 -16.05
N ILE A 20 -5.64 -6.56 -14.85
CA ILE A 20 -4.35 -6.21 -14.24
C ILE A 20 -3.23 -6.75 -15.12
N ARG A 21 -2.27 -5.92 -15.52
CA ARG A 21 -1.16 -6.30 -16.42
C ARG A 21 0.13 -6.58 -15.65
N ASN A 22 0.32 -5.91 -14.53
CA ASN A 22 1.50 -6.02 -13.68
C ASN A 22 1.20 -5.52 -12.26
N VAL A 23 2.16 -5.69 -11.35
CA VAL A 23 2.06 -5.23 -9.94
C VAL A 23 1.72 -3.74 -9.86
N SER A 24 2.23 -2.92 -10.78
CA SER A 24 1.98 -1.46 -10.77
C SER A 24 0.50 -1.10 -10.99
N ASP A 25 -0.25 -1.93 -11.73
CA ASP A 25 -1.70 -1.74 -11.91
C ASP A 25 -2.47 -1.85 -10.58
N THR A 26 -1.93 -2.57 -9.58
CA THR A 26 -2.57 -2.65 -8.26
C THR A 26 -2.50 -1.32 -7.50
N ALA A 27 -1.55 -0.43 -7.81
CA ALA A 27 -1.51 0.91 -7.25
C ALA A 27 -2.66 1.80 -7.77
N LEU A 28 -3.12 1.56 -9.01
CA LEU A 28 -4.23 2.32 -9.60
C LEU A 28 -5.55 2.10 -8.85
N TRP A 29 -5.88 0.84 -8.52
CA TRP A 29 -7.13 0.57 -7.79
C TRP A 29 -7.10 1.17 -6.36
N VAL A 30 -5.94 1.18 -5.70
CA VAL A 30 -5.76 1.83 -4.39
C VAL A 30 -6.03 3.34 -4.51
N ALA A 31 -5.57 3.97 -5.59
CA ALA A 31 -5.84 5.39 -5.86
C ALA A 31 -7.33 5.66 -6.10
N VAL A 32 -8.08 4.75 -6.75
CA VAL A 32 -9.54 4.88 -6.89
C VAL A 32 -10.23 5.00 -5.53
N TYR A 33 -9.93 4.11 -4.59
CA TYR A 33 -10.59 4.13 -3.27
C TYR A 33 -10.20 5.37 -2.45
N ARG A 34 -8.97 5.88 -2.59
CA ARG A 34 -8.58 7.14 -1.95
C ARG A 34 -9.32 8.33 -2.55
N ALA A 35 -9.56 8.32 -3.87
CA ALA A 35 -10.36 9.34 -4.53
C ALA A 35 -11.83 9.30 -4.08
N GLU A 36 -12.43 8.10 -4.02
CA GLU A 36 -13.81 7.91 -3.56
C GLU A 36 -13.99 8.33 -2.09
N GLU A 37 -13.01 8.04 -1.22
CA GLU A 37 -13.03 8.52 0.16
C GLU A 37 -12.97 10.04 0.23
N SER A 38 -12.12 10.66 -0.59
CA SER A 38 -11.92 12.12 -0.60
C SER A 38 -13.16 12.90 -1.06
N ASP A 39 -14.07 12.27 -1.82
CA ASP A 39 -15.34 12.88 -2.26
C ASP A 39 -16.42 12.86 -1.17
N ARG A 40 -16.21 12.16 -0.07
CA ARG A 40 -17.21 12.04 0.99
C ARG A 40 -17.28 13.30 1.84
N GLY A 41 -18.48 13.67 2.26
CA GLY A 41 -18.67 14.76 3.20
C GLY A 41 -18.14 14.48 4.62
N ASP A 42 -17.91 13.19 4.96
CA ASP A 42 -17.36 12.70 6.22
C ASP A 42 -15.99 12.00 5.99
N ALA A 43 -15.22 12.46 4.99
CA ALA A 43 -13.94 11.86 4.60
C ALA A 43 -12.96 11.76 5.78
N LEU A 44 -12.30 10.61 5.93
CA LEU A 44 -11.25 10.39 6.94
C LEU A 44 -9.94 11.09 6.56
N PHE A 45 -9.73 11.29 5.28
CA PHE A 45 -8.60 12.04 4.70
C PHE A 45 -9.01 12.61 3.35
N CYS A 46 -8.28 13.62 2.90
CA CYS A 46 -8.42 14.17 1.56
C CYS A 46 -7.14 13.90 0.76
N ASP A 47 -7.28 13.30 -0.41
CA ASP A 47 -6.22 13.09 -1.38
C ASP A 47 -6.60 13.73 -2.73
N PRO A 48 -6.25 15.00 -2.95
CA PRO A 48 -6.64 15.74 -4.14
C PRO A 48 -6.01 15.20 -5.43
N TYR A 49 -4.98 14.36 -5.31
CA TYR A 49 -4.25 13.79 -6.44
C TYR A 49 -4.76 12.41 -6.85
N ALA A 50 -5.46 11.71 -5.94
CA ALA A 50 -5.81 10.31 -6.12
C ALA A 50 -6.62 10.04 -7.39
N ARG A 51 -7.54 10.93 -7.75
CA ARG A 51 -8.39 10.77 -8.95
C ARG A 51 -7.57 10.85 -10.23
N SER A 52 -6.66 11.82 -10.33
CA SER A 52 -5.76 11.95 -11.47
C SER A 52 -4.83 10.75 -11.59
N LEU A 53 -4.29 10.28 -10.47
CA LEU A 53 -3.41 9.11 -10.39
C LEU A 53 -4.13 7.80 -10.75
N ALA A 54 -5.39 7.63 -10.35
CA ALA A 54 -6.20 6.46 -10.70
C ALA A 54 -6.48 6.40 -12.21
N GLY A 55 -6.81 7.54 -12.79
CA GLY A 55 -7.22 7.66 -14.19
C GLY A 55 -8.42 6.78 -14.56
N GLU A 56 -8.79 6.75 -15.82
CA GLU A 56 -9.85 5.88 -16.33
C GLU A 56 -9.50 4.39 -16.19
N ARG A 57 -8.20 4.06 -16.29
CA ARG A 57 -7.72 2.69 -16.17
C ARG A 57 -7.95 2.12 -14.77
N GLY A 58 -7.63 2.86 -13.71
CA GLY A 58 -7.87 2.42 -12.33
C GLY A 58 -9.35 2.14 -12.08
N GLN A 59 -10.23 3.01 -12.59
CA GLN A 59 -11.67 2.81 -12.50
C GLN A 59 -12.12 1.54 -13.24
N ALA A 60 -11.62 1.32 -14.46
CA ALA A 60 -11.94 0.13 -15.25
C ALA A 60 -11.49 -1.17 -14.55
N ILE A 61 -10.32 -1.14 -13.88
CA ILE A 61 -9.83 -2.30 -13.09
C ILE A 61 -10.79 -2.58 -11.93
N VAL A 62 -11.15 -1.57 -11.12
CA VAL A 62 -12.05 -1.75 -9.97
C VAL A 62 -13.42 -2.29 -10.41
N ASP A 63 -13.96 -1.79 -11.53
CA ASP A 63 -15.24 -2.22 -12.07
C ASP A 63 -15.21 -3.66 -12.62
N ALA A 64 -14.05 -4.12 -13.10
CA ALA A 64 -13.86 -5.48 -13.62
C ALA A 64 -13.55 -6.53 -12.54
N LEU A 65 -13.04 -6.10 -11.37
CA LEU A 65 -12.68 -7.04 -10.30
C LEU A 65 -13.91 -7.54 -9.54
N PRO A 66 -14.01 -8.87 -9.31
CA PRO A 66 -15.01 -9.42 -8.40
C PRO A 66 -14.93 -8.73 -7.03
N PHE A 67 -16.04 -8.23 -6.53
CA PHE A 67 -16.13 -7.50 -5.26
C PHE A 67 -15.23 -6.23 -5.17
N GLY A 68 -14.66 -5.75 -6.29
CA GLY A 68 -13.76 -4.60 -6.31
C GLY A 68 -14.29 -3.44 -5.48
N ARG A 69 -15.48 -2.91 -5.80
CA ARG A 69 -16.07 -1.79 -5.05
C ARG A 69 -16.30 -2.06 -3.56
N SER A 70 -16.61 -3.30 -3.19
CA SER A 70 -16.89 -3.66 -1.80
C SER A 70 -15.64 -3.82 -0.92
N MET A 71 -14.44 -3.82 -1.50
CA MET A 71 -13.17 -3.96 -0.79
C MET A 71 -12.54 -2.61 -0.41
N GLY A 72 -13.02 -1.50 -0.95
CA GLY A 72 -12.46 -0.16 -0.75
C GLY A 72 -12.33 0.23 0.73
N TRP A 73 -13.26 -0.22 1.58
CA TRP A 73 -13.21 0.07 3.01
C TRP A 73 -11.88 -0.31 3.67
N SER A 74 -11.30 -1.45 3.33
CA SER A 74 -10.05 -1.93 3.94
C SER A 74 -8.85 -1.06 3.53
N ILE A 75 -8.83 -0.59 2.29
CA ILE A 75 -7.80 0.32 1.78
C ILE A 75 -7.92 1.69 2.44
N VAL A 76 -9.14 2.22 2.56
CA VAL A 76 -9.41 3.50 3.24
C VAL A 76 -8.98 3.45 4.70
N VAL A 77 -9.33 2.39 5.43
CA VAL A 77 -8.92 2.18 6.83
C VAL A 77 -7.40 2.11 6.94
N ARG A 78 -6.74 1.30 6.08
CA ARG A 78 -5.27 1.20 6.05
C ARG A 78 -4.63 2.57 5.83
N THR A 79 -5.09 3.33 4.85
CA THR A 79 -4.56 4.67 4.55
C THR A 79 -4.70 5.59 5.75
N ALA A 80 -5.89 5.68 6.36
CA ALA A 80 -6.14 6.56 7.52
C ALA A 80 -5.29 6.18 8.73
N VAL A 81 -5.14 4.88 9.01
CA VAL A 81 -4.31 4.37 10.10
C VAL A 81 -2.84 4.67 9.85
N MET A 82 -2.33 4.36 8.65
CA MET A 82 -0.93 4.63 8.31
C MET A 82 -0.61 6.12 8.36
N ASP A 83 -1.49 6.99 7.89
CA ASP A 83 -1.32 8.45 7.99
C ASP A 83 -1.11 8.89 9.44
N ALA A 84 -1.96 8.41 10.35
CA ALA A 84 -1.87 8.73 11.77
C ALA A 84 -0.57 8.21 12.40
N VAL A 85 -0.14 6.98 12.06
CA VAL A 85 1.11 6.40 12.58
C VAL A 85 2.33 7.16 12.03
N VAL A 86 2.35 7.49 10.76
CA VAL A 86 3.43 8.29 10.13
C VAL A 86 3.59 9.63 10.83
N LEU A 87 2.51 10.38 11.05
CA LEU A 87 2.56 11.66 11.75
C LEU A 87 3.09 11.50 13.18
N ARG A 88 2.64 10.48 13.93
CA ARG A 88 3.18 10.19 15.29
C ARG A 88 4.67 9.84 15.27
N CYS A 89 5.15 9.06 14.31
CA CYS A 89 6.58 8.77 14.20
C CYS A 89 7.41 10.02 13.90
N ILE A 90 6.88 10.95 13.09
CA ILE A 90 7.51 12.25 12.82
C ILE A 90 7.56 13.11 14.10
N GLU A 91 6.47 13.17 14.86
CA GLU A 91 6.42 13.83 16.17
C GLU A 91 7.40 13.20 17.18
N ARG A 92 7.59 11.87 17.14
CA ARG A 92 8.57 11.12 17.94
C ARG A 92 10.01 11.29 17.46
N GLY A 93 10.24 12.09 16.41
CA GLY A 93 11.56 12.52 15.98
C GLY A 93 12.09 11.86 14.70
N ALA A 94 11.26 11.19 13.88
CA ALA A 94 11.68 10.76 12.55
C ALA A 94 12.12 11.98 11.72
N ARG A 95 13.29 11.87 11.10
CA ARG A 95 13.88 12.93 10.25
C ARG A 95 13.86 12.56 8.77
N THR A 96 13.80 11.26 8.50
CA THR A 96 13.70 10.71 7.15
C THR A 96 12.57 9.70 7.11
N VAL A 97 11.77 9.75 6.07
CA VAL A 97 10.80 8.72 5.68
C VAL A 97 11.30 8.05 4.42
N LEU A 98 11.44 6.74 4.45
CA LEU A 98 11.78 5.89 3.31
C LEU A 98 10.55 5.04 2.96
N ASN A 99 9.87 5.40 1.89
CA ASN A 99 8.67 4.73 1.42
C ASN A 99 9.05 3.76 0.29
N LEU A 100 9.16 2.49 0.62
CA LEU A 100 9.58 1.42 -0.28
C LEU A 100 8.37 0.82 -1.01
N GLY A 101 8.43 0.75 -2.34
CA GLY A 101 7.29 0.37 -3.16
C GLY A 101 6.17 1.42 -3.08
N ALA A 102 6.56 2.69 -3.20
CA ALA A 102 5.68 3.82 -2.94
C ALA A 102 4.44 3.89 -3.84
N GLY A 103 4.46 3.20 -5.00
CA GLY A 103 3.33 3.19 -5.90
C GLY A 103 2.84 4.58 -6.25
N LEU A 104 1.57 4.83 -5.98
CA LEU A 104 0.92 6.12 -6.19
C LEU A 104 0.63 6.85 -4.86
N ASP A 105 1.47 6.67 -3.86
CA ASP A 105 1.36 7.39 -2.58
C ASP A 105 1.54 8.90 -2.77
N THR A 106 0.76 9.67 -2.04
CA THR A 106 0.72 11.14 -2.10
C THR A 106 0.94 11.80 -0.74
N ARG A 107 1.32 11.03 0.30
CA ARG A 107 1.51 11.56 1.68
C ARG A 107 2.46 12.73 1.74
N ALA A 108 3.55 12.69 0.97
CA ALA A 108 4.51 13.79 0.90
C ALA A 108 3.88 15.12 0.40
N PHE A 109 2.77 15.05 -0.32
CA PHE A 109 2.09 16.18 -0.95
C PHE A 109 0.82 16.61 -0.20
N ARG A 110 0.15 15.68 0.51
CA ARG A 110 -1.15 15.94 1.13
C ARG A 110 -1.14 16.04 2.65
N LEU A 111 -0.13 15.45 3.31
CA LEU A 111 -0.01 15.56 4.76
C LEU A 111 0.66 16.87 5.16
N ASN A 112 0.29 17.37 6.35
CA ASN A 112 0.97 18.52 6.96
C ASN A 112 2.29 18.07 7.55
N LEU A 113 3.37 18.15 6.77
CA LEU A 113 4.70 17.65 7.11
C LEU A 113 5.66 18.80 7.43
N PRO A 114 6.64 18.59 8.34
CA PRO A 114 7.69 19.56 8.58
C PRO A 114 8.50 19.82 7.30
N PRO A 115 8.78 21.08 6.91
CA PRO A 115 9.50 21.38 5.67
C PRO A 115 10.92 20.78 5.60
N MET A 116 11.54 20.49 6.75
CA MET A 116 12.88 19.89 6.84
C MET A 116 12.87 18.35 6.82
N LEU A 117 11.69 17.71 6.91
CA LEU A 117 11.55 16.26 6.79
C LEU A 117 12.04 15.83 5.41
N ARG A 118 12.90 14.80 5.36
CA ARG A 118 13.27 14.15 4.11
C ARG A 118 12.31 13.02 3.81
N TRP A 119 11.72 12.99 2.62
CA TRP A 119 10.80 11.94 2.18
C TRP A 119 11.30 11.34 0.87
N LEU A 120 11.61 10.04 0.88
CA LEU A 120 12.10 9.30 -0.28
C LEU A 120 11.02 8.29 -0.71
N ASP A 121 10.43 8.51 -1.86
CA ASP A 121 9.52 7.55 -2.50
C ASP A 121 10.30 6.70 -3.49
N VAL A 122 10.42 5.41 -3.20
CA VAL A 122 11.19 4.43 -3.98
C VAL A 122 10.25 3.50 -4.71
N ASP A 123 10.38 3.41 -6.03
CA ASP A 123 9.65 2.46 -6.85
C ASP A 123 10.38 2.19 -8.18
N LEU A 124 9.82 1.29 -8.98
CA LEU A 124 10.29 1.00 -10.34
C LEU A 124 10.22 2.25 -11.23
N PRO A 125 11.15 2.40 -12.21
CA PRO A 125 11.21 3.59 -13.07
C PRO A 125 9.88 3.93 -13.74
N ALA A 126 9.14 2.91 -14.22
CA ALA A 126 7.86 3.13 -14.91
C ALA A 126 6.77 3.69 -13.97
N VAL A 127 6.71 3.23 -12.71
CA VAL A 127 5.77 3.72 -11.68
C VAL A 127 6.13 5.15 -11.30
N THR A 128 7.40 5.41 -11.09
CA THR A 128 7.92 6.73 -10.74
C THR A 128 7.66 7.75 -11.85
N ALA A 129 7.88 7.39 -13.11
CA ALA A 129 7.60 8.25 -14.26
C ALA A 129 6.10 8.58 -14.36
N TYR A 130 5.23 7.57 -14.29
CA TYR A 130 3.78 7.77 -14.29
C TYR A 130 3.31 8.69 -13.16
N ARG A 131 3.79 8.45 -11.93
CA ARG A 131 3.43 9.29 -10.78
C ARG A 131 3.88 10.73 -10.96
N ARG A 132 5.11 10.97 -11.43
CA ARG A 132 5.61 12.32 -11.74
C ARG A 132 4.75 13.03 -12.78
N GLU A 133 4.36 12.34 -13.84
CA GLU A 133 3.50 12.90 -14.89
C GLU A 133 2.14 13.33 -14.31
N CYS A 134 1.49 12.44 -13.55
CA CYS A 134 0.18 12.72 -12.95
C CYS A 134 0.21 13.81 -11.87
N LEU A 135 1.29 13.92 -11.09
CA LEU A 135 1.47 14.97 -10.09
C LEU A 135 1.80 16.32 -10.72
N GLY A 136 2.40 16.33 -11.90
CA GLY A 136 2.70 17.56 -12.66
C GLY A 136 3.47 18.60 -11.84
N THR A 137 2.83 19.75 -11.58
CA THR A 137 3.43 20.87 -10.83
C THR A 137 3.16 20.83 -9.32
N ALA A 138 2.62 19.73 -8.79
CA ALA A 138 2.37 19.58 -7.36
C ALA A 138 3.67 19.73 -6.56
N VAL A 139 3.61 20.50 -5.48
CA VAL A 139 4.75 20.74 -4.59
C VAL A 139 4.56 19.96 -3.30
N ALA A 140 5.56 19.15 -2.95
CA ALA A 140 5.53 18.43 -1.67
C ALA A 140 5.67 19.39 -0.48
N ALA A 141 5.05 19.04 0.64
CA ALA A 141 5.15 19.82 1.89
C ALA A 141 6.51 19.72 2.56
N CYS A 142 7.39 18.80 2.12
CA CYS A 142 8.68 18.48 2.72
C CYS A 142 9.77 18.34 1.64
N ARG A 143 11.00 17.99 2.05
CA ARG A 143 12.11 17.67 1.13
C ARG A 143 11.89 16.32 0.47
N HIS A 144 11.10 16.29 -0.57
CA HIS A 144 10.70 15.07 -1.29
C HIS A 144 11.67 14.72 -2.43
N ALA A 145 11.91 13.42 -2.62
CA ALA A 145 12.59 12.89 -3.80
C ALA A 145 11.94 11.58 -4.28
N HIS A 146 11.86 11.46 -5.60
CA HIS A 146 11.58 10.18 -6.25
C HIS A 146 12.89 9.43 -6.48
N VAL A 147 12.97 8.18 -6.06
CA VAL A 147 14.12 7.29 -6.24
C VAL A 147 13.68 6.09 -7.07
N GLU A 148 14.40 5.83 -8.14
CA GLU A 148 14.12 4.68 -9.02
C GLU A 148 14.99 3.50 -8.59
N ALA A 149 14.36 2.39 -8.16
CA ALA A 149 15.06 1.17 -7.79
C ALA A 149 14.16 -0.06 -7.91
N ASP A 150 14.72 -1.18 -8.32
CA ASP A 150 14.07 -2.49 -8.23
C ASP A 150 14.38 -3.12 -6.86
N LEU A 151 13.42 -3.06 -5.95
CA LEU A 151 13.56 -3.56 -4.59
C LEU A 151 13.73 -5.09 -4.49
N ARG A 152 13.58 -5.83 -5.59
CA ARG A 152 13.91 -7.26 -5.68
C ARG A 152 15.41 -7.49 -5.77
N LEU A 153 16.16 -6.48 -6.25
CA LEU A 153 17.61 -6.52 -6.38
C LEU A 153 18.27 -6.05 -5.07
N ALA A 154 18.97 -6.96 -4.40
CA ALA A 154 19.55 -6.71 -3.08
C ALA A 154 20.48 -5.48 -3.06
N ALA A 155 21.32 -5.28 -4.09
CA ALA A 155 22.26 -4.17 -4.16
C ALA A 155 21.56 -2.80 -4.33
N GLU A 156 20.50 -2.72 -5.15
CA GLU A 156 19.74 -1.48 -5.31
C GLU A 156 19.01 -1.13 -4.01
N ARG A 157 18.36 -2.12 -3.41
CA ARG A 157 17.69 -1.97 -2.12
C ARG A 157 18.64 -1.49 -1.03
N GLN A 158 19.82 -2.12 -0.90
CA GLN A 158 20.86 -1.75 0.05
C GLN A 158 21.34 -0.31 -0.16
N SER A 159 21.61 0.08 -1.39
CA SER A 159 22.06 1.44 -1.72
C SER A 159 21.07 2.50 -1.24
N VAL A 160 19.78 2.30 -1.47
CA VAL A 160 18.72 3.23 -1.06
C VAL A 160 18.57 3.28 0.45
N ILE A 161 18.62 2.13 1.12
CA ILE A 161 18.51 2.02 2.59
C ILE A 161 19.70 2.73 3.27
N CYS A 162 20.93 2.47 2.82
CA CYS A 162 22.12 3.11 3.34
C CYS A 162 22.09 4.63 3.17
N ASP A 163 21.67 5.14 2.01
CA ASP A 163 21.54 6.58 1.79
C ASP A 163 20.52 7.20 2.74
N ALA A 164 19.34 6.59 2.87
CA ALA A 164 18.29 7.08 3.76
C ALA A 164 18.75 7.15 5.23
N GLY A 165 19.47 6.14 5.70
CA GLY A 165 19.95 6.02 7.09
C GLY A 165 20.96 7.07 7.52
N ARG A 166 21.63 7.75 6.58
CA ARG A 166 22.64 8.79 6.86
C ARG A 166 22.04 10.09 7.39
N HIS A 167 20.73 10.29 7.27
CA HIS A 167 20.08 11.58 7.51
C HIS A 167 19.26 11.65 8.82
N GLY A 168 19.57 10.79 9.78
CA GLY A 168 18.96 10.77 11.12
C GLY A 168 17.96 9.63 11.31
N PRO A 169 17.17 9.67 12.39
CA PRO A 169 16.21 8.59 12.69
C PRO A 169 15.25 8.37 11.53
N LEU A 170 15.18 7.10 11.10
CA LEU A 170 14.48 6.67 9.89
C LEU A 170 13.15 5.99 10.24
N LEU A 171 12.07 6.42 9.59
CA LEU A 171 10.82 5.68 9.44
C LEU A 171 10.81 5.02 8.07
N VAL A 172 10.65 3.71 8.03
CA VAL A 172 10.44 2.96 6.78
C VAL A 172 8.96 2.61 6.63
N ILE A 173 8.43 2.78 5.43
CA ILE A 173 7.06 2.38 5.06
C ILE A 173 7.17 1.30 3.98
N THR A 174 6.44 0.20 4.18
CA THR A 174 6.26 -0.86 3.18
C THR A 174 4.77 -1.16 3.03
N GLU A 175 4.01 -0.19 2.45
CA GLU A 175 2.58 -0.35 2.20
C GLU A 175 2.33 -1.14 0.92
N GLY A 176 1.66 -2.29 1.04
CA GLY A 176 1.33 -3.16 -0.09
C GLY A 176 2.56 -3.73 -0.82
N LEU A 177 3.73 -3.78 -0.16
CA LEU A 177 4.97 -4.28 -0.74
C LEU A 177 5.28 -5.71 -0.30
N LEU A 178 5.25 -5.98 1.01
CA LEU A 178 5.75 -7.25 1.55
C LEU A 178 5.01 -8.45 0.98
N ILE A 179 3.72 -8.31 0.72
CA ILE A 179 2.87 -9.36 0.17
C ILE A 179 3.38 -9.93 -1.17
N TYR A 180 4.16 -9.15 -1.93
CA TYR A 180 4.72 -9.57 -3.23
C TYR A 180 6.13 -10.14 -3.14
N LEU A 181 6.81 -9.97 -2.00
CA LEU A 181 8.17 -10.48 -1.79
C LEU A 181 8.15 -11.95 -1.35
N ALA A 182 9.17 -12.70 -1.73
CA ALA A 182 9.38 -14.01 -1.16
C ALA A 182 9.83 -13.90 0.31
N PRO A 183 9.56 -14.88 1.18
CA PRO A 183 9.98 -14.83 2.59
C PRO A 183 11.46 -14.52 2.79
N GLY A 184 12.35 -15.11 1.96
CA GLY A 184 13.79 -14.81 1.99
C GLY A 184 14.11 -13.34 1.71
N GLN A 185 13.40 -12.71 0.77
CA GLN A 185 13.56 -11.28 0.47
C GLN A 185 13.09 -10.39 1.62
N VAL A 186 12.02 -10.80 2.33
CA VAL A 186 11.57 -10.09 3.54
C VAL A 186 12.61 -10.20 4.65
N ASN A 187 13.23 -11.39 4.84
CA ASN A 187 14.32 -11.58 5.80
C ASN A 187 15.53 -10.68 5.49
N GLU A 188 15.95 -10.64 4.23
CA GLU A 188 17.05 -9.77 3.79
C GLU A 188 16.72 -8.30 4.02
N LEU A 189 15.50 -7.86 3.65
CA LEU A 189 15.05 -6.49 3.89
C LEU A 189 15.06 -6.16 5.38
N ALA A 190 14.52 -7.02 6.23
CA ALA A 190 14.50 -6.83 7.68
C ALA A 190 15.91 -6.67 8.26
N THR A 191 16.86 -7.50 7.79
CA THR A 191 18.26 -7.42 8.19
C THR A 191 18.91 -6.11 7.73
N GLN A 192 18.73 -5.74 6.46
CA GLN A 192 19.29 -4.49 5.93
C GLN A 192 18.74 -3.26 6.67
N LEU A 193 17.45 -3.22 6.93
CA LEU A 193 16.82 -2.10 7.66
C LEU A 193 17.36 -1.97 9.09
N ARG A 194 17.66 -3.09 9.76
CA ARG A 194 18.19 -3.09 11.12
C ARG A 194 19.66 -2.71 11.16
N ASP A 195 20.47 -3.31 10.29
CA ASP A 195 21.93 -3.30 10.43
C ASP A 195 22.59 -2.16 9.65
N GLU A 196 22.00 -1.72 8.55
CA GLU A 196 22.62 -0.76 7.61
C GLU A 196 22.03 0.65 7.71
N ALA A 197 20.87 0.82 8.38
CA ALA A 197 20.21 2.10 8.49
C ALA A 197 19.92 2.45 9.96
N ASN A 198 19.83 3.74 10.27
CA ASN A 198 19.36 4.22 11.55
C ASN A 198 17.82 4.11 11.65
N THR A 199 17.30 2.91 11.35
CA THR A 199 15.87 2.65 11.34
C THR A 199 15.34 2.56 12.76
N ARG A 200 14.44 3.46 13.10
CA ARG A 200 13.75 3.47 14.40
C ARG A 200 12.37 2.86 14.30
N TRP A 201 11.72 3.00 13.15
CA TRP A 201 10.36 2.55 12.94
C TRP A 201 10.22 1.92 11.55
N TRP A 202 9.55 0.80 11.49
CA TRP A 202 9.15 0.16 10.25
C TRP A 202 7.64 -0.07 10.27
N LEU A 203 6.92 0.62 9.40
CA LEU A 203 5.47 0.56 9.24
C LEU A 203 5.13 -0.34 8.06
N ALA A 204 4.41 -1.43 8.32
CA ALA A 204 4.07 -2.43 7.32
C ALA A 204 2.60 -2.84 7.43
N ASP A 205 1.94 -3.09 6.31
CA ASP A 205 0.68 -3.82 6.28
C ASP A 205 0.92 -5.32 6.14
N LEU A 206 0.14 -6.10 6.89
CA LEU A 206 0.31 -7.54 7.02
C LEU A 206 -1.04 -8.24 6.86
N ILE A 207 -1.00 -9.44 6.29
CA ILE A 207 -2.14 -10.34 6.17
C ILE A 207 -1.79 -11.74 6.65
N THR A 208 -2.80 -12.52 7.03
CA THR A 208 -2.61 -13.94 7.36
C THR A 208 -2.68 -14.84 6.13
N PRO A 209 -2.16 -16.09 6.22
CA PRO A 209 -2.28 -17.07 5.14
C PRO A 209 -3.74 -17.39 4.76
N LEU A 210 -4.65 -17.32 5.71
CA LEU A 210 -6.07 -17.52 5.43
C LEU A 210 -6.62 -16.43 4.51
N LEU A 211 -6.33 -15.16 4.80
CA LEU A 211 -6.75 -14.05 3.95
C LEU A 211 -6.05 -14.10 2.58
N GLN A 212 -4.75 -14.39 2.56
CA GLN A 212 -4.00 -14.57 1.31
C GLN A 212 -4.64 -15.63 0.41
N ARG A 213 -4.99 -16.80 0.94
CA ARG A 213 -5.65 -17.87 0.18
C ARG A 213 -7.03 -17.42 -0.33
N THR A 214 -7.80 -16.73 0.51
CA THR A 214 -9.13 -16.22 0.12
C THR A 214 -9.00 -15.22 -1.03
N MET A 215 -8.07 -14.26 -0.93
CA MET A 215 -7.80 -13.31 -2.00
C MET A 215 -7.29 -14.01 -3.27
N GLY A 216 -6.44 -15.05 -3.12
CA GLY A 216 -5.97 -15.88 -4.23
C GLY A 216 -7.09 -16.66 -4.92
N MET A 217 -8.12 -17.13 -4.20
CA MET A 217 -9.30 -17.76 -4.81
C MET A 217 -10.16 -16.77 -5.59
N VAL A 218 -10.27 -15.53 -5.12
CA VAL A 218 -11.12 -14.50 -5.74
C VAL A 218 -10.44 -13.84 -6.93
N TRP A 219 -9.15 -13.52 -6.82
CA TRP A 219 -8.41 -12.71 -7.80
C TRP A 219 -7.17 -13.39 -8.39
N GLY A 220 -6.94 -14.67 -8.04
CA GLY A 220 -5.68 -15.36 -8.36
C GLY A 220 -5.38 -15.45 -9.85
N SER A 221 -6.39 -15.63 -10.70
CA SER A 221 -6.18 -15.63 -12.15
C SER A 221 -5.67 -14.28 -12.64
N GLN A 222 -6.32 -13.19 -12.26
CA GLN A 222 -5.94 -11.83 -12.66
C GLN A 222 -4.55 -11.42 -12.12
N LEU A 223 -4.24 -11.81 -10.87
CA LEU A 223 -2.97 -11.50 -10.24
C LEU A 223 -1.81 -12.34 -10.78
N ASN A 224 -2.04 -13.62 -11.09
CA ASN A 224 -1.02 -14.49 -11.67
C ASN A 224 -0.64 -14.07 -13.09
N ASP A 225 -1.63 -13.74 -13.92
CA ASP A 225 -1.41 -13.22 -15.28
C ASP A 225 -0.58 -11.93 -15.28
N ALA A 226 -0.67 -11.16 -14.19
CA ALA A 226 0.05 -9.91 -13.96
C ALA A 226 1.41 -10.06 -13.25
N ASN A 227 1.88 -11.28 -12.95
CA ASN A 227 3.02 -11.52 -12.06
C ASN A 227 2.91 -10.81 -10.70
N ALA A 228 1.69 -10.60 -10.21
CA ALA A 228 1.36 -9.96 -8.95
C ALA A 228 0.88 -10.97 -7.89
N ALA A 229 1.36 -12.22 -7.97
CA ALA A 229 1.00 -13.26 -7.01
C ALA A 229 1.44 -12.90 -5.59
N PHE A 230 0.58 -13.13 -4.62
CA PHE A 230 0.88 -12.92 -3.21
C PHE A 230 1.79 -14.04 -2.70
N ARG A 231 2.94 -13.68 -2.14
CA ARG A 231 4.01 -14.62 -1.74
C ARG A 231 4.30 -14.62 -0.26
N PHE A 232 3.98 -13.53 0.46
CA PHE A 232 4.29 -13.38 1.88
C PHE A 232 3.02 -13.19 2.70
N ALA A 233 2.78 -14.11 3.61
CA ALA A 233 1.79 -14.04 4.66
C ALA A 233 2.23 -15.04 5.75
N PRO A 234 2.93 -14.62 6.79
CA PRO A 234 3.38 -15.50 7.87
C PRO A 234 2.20 -15.94 8.75
N ASP A 235 2.26 -17.15 9.29
CA ASP A 235 1.25 -17.69 10.19
C ASP A 235 1.08 -16.83 11.45
N ASP A 236 2.19 -16.40 12.04
CA ASP A 236 2.26 -15.43 13.12
C ASP A 236 3.29 -14.34 12.79
N ALA A 237 2.81 -13.23 12.25
CA ALA A 237 3.66 -12.12 11.87
C ALA A 237 4.46 -11.54 13.05
N LYS A 238 3.86 -11.49 14.25
CA LYS A 238 4.53 -10.98 15.44
C LYS A 238 5.75 -11.82 15.82
N SER A 239 5.60 -13.15 15.86
CA SER A 239 6.72 -14.07 16.11
C SER A 239 7.73 -14.05 14.99
N TYR A 240 7.30 -14.04 13.74
CA TYR A 240 8.17 -13.96 12.57
C TYR A 240 9.13 -12.75 12.62
N PHE A 241 8.61 -11.55 12.85
CA PHE A 241 9.45 -10.35 12.91
C PHE A 241 10.30 -10.31 14.18
N ARG A 242 9.84 -10.88 15.30
CA ARG A 242 10.66 -11.00 16.51
C ARG A 242 11.89 -11.89 16.32
N GLU A 243 11.79 -12.96 15.54
CA GLU A 243 12.93 -13.80 15.16
C GLU A 243 13.97 -13.04 14.32
N LEU A 244 13.53 -12.01 13.61
CA LEU A 244 14.38 -11.10 12.85
C LEU A 244 14.87 -9.89 13.66
N ASN A 245 14.67 -9.91 15.01
CA ASN A 245 14.99 -8.82 15.93
C ASN A 245 14.19 -7.53 15.68
N TRP A 246 12.92 -7.67 15.33
CA TRP A 246 11.95 -6.58 15.26
C TRP A 246 10.81 -6.82 16.24
N LEU A 247 10.52 -5.84 17.09
CA LEU A 247 9.42 -5.88 18.05
C LEU A 247 8.19 -5.19 17.45
N GLU A 248 7.07 -5.90 17.37
CA GLU A 248 5.77 -5.27 17.09
C GLU A 248 5.34 -4.45 18.30
N THR A 249 5.48 -3.13 18.23
CA THR A 249 5.11 -2.20 19.30
C THR A 249 3.66 -1.75 19.20
N GLU A 250 3.10 -1.71 17.99
CA GLU A 250 1.69 -1.42 17.74
C GLU A 250 1.15 -2.35 16.64
N PHE A 251 -0.11 -2.76 16.77
CA PHE A 251 -0.85 -3.44 15.73
C PHE A 251 -2.26 -2.87 15.62
N HIS A 252 -2.58 -2.34 14.46
CA HIS A 252 -3.87 -1.79 14.10
C HIS A 252 -4.65 -2.79 13.25
N SER A 253 -5.63 -3.45 13.83
CA SER A 253 -6.49 -4.38 13.12
C SER A 253 -7.35 -3.66 12.10
N THR A 254 -7.27 -4.03 10.83
CA THR A 254 -8.14 -3.46 9.79
C THR A 254 -9.62 -3.62 10.14
N TRP A 255 -10.01 -4.77 10.72
CA TRP A 255 -11.38 -5.01 11.15
C TRP A 255 -11.81 -4.10 12.29
N THR A 256 -11.03 -4.04 13.36
CA THR A 256 -11.35 -3.22 14.54
C THR A 256 -11.39 -1.73 14.19
N ASP A 257 -10.41 -1.27 13.41
CA ASP A 257 -10.33 0.13 13.01
C ASP A 257 -11.41 0.50 11.99
N SER A 258 -11.89 -0.45 11.17
CA SER A 258 -13.02 -0.19 10.27
C SER A 258 -14.29 0.18 11.03
N ILE A 259 -14.56 -0.52 12.14
CA ILE A 259 -15.70 -0.24 13.01
C ILE A 259 -15.51 1.11 13.70
N ARG A 260 -14.33 1.36 14.25
CA ARG A 260 -13.99 2.61 14.95
C ARG A 260 -14.10 3.84 14.03
N LEU A 261 -13.66 3.69 12.78
CA LEU A 261 -13.63 4.77 11.78
C LEU A 261 -14.92 4.90 10.96
N GLY A 262 -15.89 4.00 11.17
CA GLY A 262 -17.15 4.01 10.40
C GLY A 262 -16.99 3.68 8.92
N ARG A 263 -15.92 2.92 8.57
CA ARG A 263 -15.65 2.43 7.22
C ARG A 263 -15.65 0.90 7.23
N VAL A 264 -16.82 0.32 7.13
CA VAL A 264 -17.04 -1.10 7.40
C VAL A 264 -17.38 -1.90 6.13
N ALA A 265 -17.01 -3.18 6.14
CA ALA A 265 -17.46 -4.14 5.15
C ALA A 265 -19.00 -4.27 5.17
N PRO A 266 -19.61 -4.70 4.05
CA PRO A 266 -21.03 -5.07 4.06
C PRO A 266 -21.34 -6.07 5.20
N ASN A 267 -22.42 -5.82 5.94
CA ASN A 267 -22.86 -6.63 7.08
C ASN A 267 -21.84 -6.78 8.24
N ALA A 268 -20.87 -5.87 8.36
CA ALA A 268 -19.80 -5.95 9.35
C ALA A 268 -20.30 -6.09 10.80
N LEU A 269 -21.36 -5.38 11.18
CA LEU A 269 -21.91 -5.46 12.54
C LEU A 269 -22.50 -6.85 12.85
N MET A 270 -23.05 -7.53 11.87
CA MET A 270 -23.51 -8.90 12.01
C MET A 270 -22.32 -9.85 12.20
N TRP A 271 -21.29 -9.72 11.37
CA TRP A 271 -20.06 -10.51 11.48
C TRP A 271 -19.32 -10.24 12.80
N ASP A 272 -19.24 -8.99 13.25
CA ASP A 272 -18.60 -8.65 14.54
C ASP A 272 -19.29 -9.33 15.72
N ARG A 273 -20.63 -9.40 15.73
CA ARG A 273 -21.37 -10.15 16.73
C ARG A 273 -21.08 -11.65 16.66
N LEU A 274 -21.03 -12.21 15.47
CA LEU A 274 -20.72 -13.62 15.26
C LEU A 274 -19.29 -13.96 15.72
N PHE A 275 -18.32 -13.10 15.44
CA PHE A 275 -16.94 -13.29 15.89
C PHE A 275 -16.82 -13.25 17.42
N LYS A 276 -17.51 -12.32 18.08
CA LYS A 276 -17.57 -12.26 19.55
C LYS A 276 -18.19 -13.51 20.16
N TRP A 277 -19.18 -14.10 19.47
CA TRP A 277 -19.82 -15.33 19.92
C TRP A 277 -18.95 -16.57 19.72
N SER A 278 -18.05 -16.58 18.73
CA SER A 278 -17.19 -17.75 18.40
C SER A 278 -16.07 -18.03 19.43
N GLY A 279 -15.94 -17.21 20.45
CA GLY A 279 -14.96 -17.34 21.52
C GLY A 279 -13.69 -16.49 21.32
N PRO A 280 -12.99 -16.17 22.43
CA PRO A 280 -11.91 -15.16 22.44
C PRO A 280 -10.75 -15.46 21.49
N ALA A 281 -10.36 -16.73 21.36
CA ALA A 281 -9.24 -17.11 20.48
C ALA A 281 -9.58 -16.90 19.00
N THR A 282 -10.79 -17.30 18.59
CA THR A 282 -11.26 -17.12 17.19
C THR A 282 -11.46 -15.62 16.89
N GLU A 283 -12.06 -14.88 17.81
CA GLU A 283 -12.22 -13.43 17.68
C GLU A 283 -10.87 -12.74 17.50
N MET A 284 -9.87 -13.09 18.30
CA MET A 284 -8.53 -12.53 18.19
C MET A 284 -7.86 -12.88 16.86
N ALA A 285 -7.95 -14.13 16.42
CA ALA A 285 -7.41 -14.57 15.15
C ALA A 285 -8.03 -13.81 13.95
N LEU A 286 -9.35 -13.61 13.97
CA LEU A 286 -10.07 -12.86 12.94
C LEU A 286 -9.71 -11.37 12.96
N LYS A 287 -9.57 -10.75 14.13
CA LYS A 287 -9.12 -9.36 14.25
C LYS A 287 -7.70 -9.16 13.75
N ARG A 288 -6.86 -10.18 13.76
CA ARG A 288 -5.49 -10.15 13.21
C ARG A 288 -5.37 -10.65 11.77
N MET A 289 -6.48 -10.92 11.08
CA MET A 289 -6.43 -11.37 9.67
C MET A 289 -5.73 -10.40 8.74
N SER A 290 -5.87 -9.11 8.99
CA SER A 290 -5.13 -8.05 8.32
C SER A 290 -4.96 -6.86 9.25
N GLY A 291 -3.89 -6.12 9.07
CA GLY A 291 -3.64 -4.90 9.85
C GLY A 291 -2.35 -4.21 9.47
N VAL A 292 -2.13 -3.11 10.16
CA VAL A 292 -0.91 -2.30 10.08
C VAL A 292 -0.10 -2.52 11.35
N ALA A 293 1.15 -2.92 11.20
CA ALA A 293 2.09 -3.12 12.30
C ALA A 293 3.14 -2.01 12.31
N LEU A 294 3.43 -1.47 13.48
CA LEU A 294 4.62 -0.66 13.73
C LEU A 294 5.66 -1.54 14.42
N LEU A 295 6.80 -1.68 13.76
CA LEU A 295 7.93 -2.48 14.22
C LEU A 295 9.06 -1.55 14.64
N GLU A 296 9.70 -1.87 15.77
CA GLU A 296 10.90 -1.19 16.26
C GLU A 296 12.02 -2.22 16.43
N PRO A 297 13.30 -1.90 16.16
CA PRO A 297 14.38 -2.85 16.32
C PRO A 297 14.53 -3.22 17.80
N THR A 298 14.80 -4.48 18.10
CA THR A 298 15.21 -4.89 19.46
C THR A 298 16.63 -4.38 19.70
N THR A 299 16.83 -3.74 20.84
CA THR A 299 18.15 -3.24 21.30
C THR A 299 19.13 -4.38 21.54
#